data_3858098c9aad1485cdf5b3e997152f52
#
_entry.id   3858098c9aad1485cdf5b3e997152f52
#
_cell.length_a   1.000
_cell.length_b   1.000
_cell.length_c   1.000
_cell.angle_alpha   90.00
_cell.angle_beta   90.00
_cell.angle_gamma   90.00
#
_symmetry.space_group_name_H-M   'P 1'
#
loop_
_entity.id
_entity.type
_entity.pdbx_description
1 polymer ?
#
loop_
_entity_poly.entity_id
_entity_poly.type
_entity_poly.pdbx_seq_one_letter_code
_entity_poly.pdbx_strand_id
1 'polypeptide(L)'
;GEWLPNYYEVEDGDDTLNWIADQKWSDGQVSMTGGSYLGYVQWSAAASGNPHLKAILSSVCAGSAFGDLPRRGGCFTSGMLAWAFAMSEKRMRADRMIRDDWDQVLDIRPLETIPQKALGTDIPFLTEWLTHPDKDELWKKSSWKERYQGASVPALILSGWFDDNGMGTTEALDLVKNWPKGTWKTILGPWKHSGNADYDLHHVFMGKDALRYDLDLVCMLWLEHFL
;
A
#
# COMPACT_ATOMS: atom_id res chain seq x y z
N GLY A 1 18.34 -6.33 -8.89
CA GLY A 1 17.42 -7.37 -8.47
C GLY A 1 16.17 -7.37 -9.34
N GLU A 2 15.45 -8.43 -9.28
CA GLU A 2 14.11 -8.51 -9.87
C GLU A 2 13.13 -7.82 -8.93
N TRP A 3 12.18 -7.08 -9.49
CA TRP A 3 11.14 -6.43 -8.73
C TRP A 3 9.79 -7.07 -9.06
N LEU A 4 9.18 -7.66 -8.03
CA LEU A 4 7.82 -8.14 -8.05
C LEU A 4 7.06 -7.45 -6.89
N PRO A 5 6.21 -6.47 -7.19
CA PRO A 5 5.54 -5.69 -6.15
C PRO A 5 4.77 -6.55 -5.17
N ASN A 6 4.80 -6.19 -3.90
CA ASN A 6 4.16 -6.86 -2.78
C ASN A 6 4.81 -8.19 -2.35
N TYR A 7 5.76 -8.73 -3.09
CA TYR A 7 6.23 -10.10 -2.90
C TYR A 7 7.40 -10.23 -1.92
N TYR A 8 8.36 -9.30 -1.97
CA TYR A 8 9.58 -9.32 -1.15
C TYR A 8 9.56 -8.32 0.02
N GLU A 9 8.52 -7.52 0.17
CA GLU A 9 8.48 -6.38 1.10
C GLU A 9 8.62 -6.76 2.57
N VAL A 10 8.31 -8.00 2.96
CA VAL A 10 8.52 -8.44 4.34
C VAL A 10 10.01 -8.65 4.61
N GLU A 11 10.70 -9.34 3.72
CA GLU A 11 12.13 -9.61 3.80
C GLU A 11 12.94 -8.31 3.63
N ASP A 12 12.61 -7.52 2.62
CA ASP A 12 13.28 -6.24 2.34
C ASP A 12 13.07 -5.24 3.48
N GLY A 13 11.89 -5.26 4.10
CA GLY A 13 11.58 -4.47 5.28
C GLY A 13 12.43 -4.87 6.47
N ASP A 14 12.54 -6.17 6.75
CA ASP A 14 13.37 -6.70 7.82
C ASP A 14 14.85 -6.34 7.64
N ASP A 15 15.39 -6.60 6.46
CA ASP A 15 16.79 -6.28 6.11
C ASP A 15 17.07 -4.77 6.24
N THR A 16 16.12 -3.93 5.78
CA THR A 16 16.25 -2.46 5.87
C THR A 16 16.27 -1.99 7.32
N LEU A 17 15.39 -2.51 8.17
CA LEU A 17 15.33 -2.15 9.59
C LEU A 17 16.62 -2.55 10.32
N ASN A 18 17.12 -3.75 10.07
CA ASN A 18 18.39 -4.22 10.63
C ASN A 18 19.56 -3.34 10.15
N TRP A 19 19.60 -3.02 8.86
CA TRP A 19 20.63 -2.14 8.31
C TRP A 19 20.62 -0.74 8.95
N ILE A 20 19.42 -0.15 9.12
CA ILE A 20 19.29 1.16 9.78
C ILE A 20 19.80 1.09 11.23
N ALA A 21 19.38 0.05 11.96
CA ALA A 21 19.75 -0.11 13.36
C ALA A 21 21.27 -0.25 13.57
N ASP A 22 21.98 -0.85 12.62
CA ASP A 22 23.43 -1.02 12.65
C ASP A 22 24.22 0.24 12.29
N GLN A 23 23.57 1.31 11.85
CA GLN A 23 24.28 2.53 11.44
C GLN A 23 24.72 3.34 12.65
N LYS A 24 25.91 3.97 12.56
CA LYS A 24 26.46 4.81 13.62
C LYS A 24 25.63 6.05 13.99
N TRP A 25 24.76 6.47 13.09
CA TRP A 25 23.86 7.61 13.28
C TRP A 25 22.48 7.21 13.83
N SER A 26 22.22 5.93 13.94
CA SER A 26 20.96 5.38 14.45
C SER A 26 21.09 5.02 15.93
N ASP A 27 20.02 5.19 16.69
CA ASP A 27 19.90 4.68 18.06
C ASP A 27 19.25 3.28 18.10
N GLY A 28 18.99 2.69 16.94
CA GLY A 28 18.38 1.38 16.79
C GLY A 28 16.86 1.37 16.88
N GLN A 29 16.23 2.53 16.98
CA GLN A 29 14.77 2.67 16.96
C GLN A 29 14.32 3.24 15.62
N VAL A 30 13.35 2.59 14.97
CA VAL A 30 12.88 2.97 13.65
C VAL A 30 11.37 3.10 13.68
N SER A 31 10.85 4.16 13.09
CA SER A 31 9.44 4.27 12.75
C SER A 31 9.27 4.47 11.25
N MET A 32 8.10 4.09 10.74
CA MET A 32 7.80 4.21 9.33
C MET A 32 6.55 5.07 9.12
N THR A 33 6.54 5.85 8.04
CA THR A 33 5.40 6.65 7.62
C THR A 33 5.26 6.63 6.10
N GLY A 34 4.04 6.74 5.62
CA GLY A 34 3.75 6.83 4.19
C GLY A 34 2.36 6.33 3.85
N GLY A 35 1.94 6.61 2.63
CA GLY A 35 0.61 6.25 2.13
C GLY A 35 0.64 5.26 0.97
N SER A 36 -0.51 4.66 0.66
CA SER A 36 -0.69 3.76 -0.47
C SER A 36 0.24 2.54 -0.39
N TYR A 37 1.09 2.31 -1.38
CA TYR A 37 2.13 1.29 -1.36
C TYR A 37 3.12 1.49 -0.20
N LEU A 38 3.44 2.74 0.15
CA LEU A 38 4.28 3.04 1.32
C LEU A 38 3.57 2.72 2.65
N GLY A 39 2.25 2.68 2.66
CA GLY A 39 1.46 2.11 3.76
C GLY A 39 1.56 0.59 3.79
N TYR A 40 1.49 -0.06 2.63
CA TYR A 40 1.63 -1.51 2.49
C TYR A 40 2.98 -2.02 3.04
N VAL A 41 4.09 -1.38 2.66
CA VAL A 41 5.44 -1.82 3.11
C VAL A 41 5.64 -1.67 4.62
N GLN A 42 4.92 -0.77 5.29
CA GLN A 42 4.94 -0.66 6.75
C GLN A 42 4.33 -1.90 7.42
N TRP A 43 3.18 -2.37 6.92
CA TRP A 43 2.56 -3.59 7.42
C TRP A 43 3.38 -4.82 7.08
N SER A 44 4.05 -4.84 5.93
CA SER A 44 4.99 -5.89 5.56
C SER A 44 6.19 -5.93 6.51
N ALA A 45 6.78 -4.78 6.81
CA ALA A 45 7.85 -4.67 7.80
C ALA A 45 7.38 -5.08 9.20
N ALA A 46 6.16 -4.70 9.60
CA ALA A 46 5.57 -5.14 10.88
C ALA A 46 5.35 -6.66 10.91
N ALA A 47 5.01 -7.28 9.77
CA ALA A 47 4.83 -8.72 9.66
C ALA A 47 6.13 -9.52 9.84
N SER A 48 7.30 -8.92 9.63
CA SER A 48 8.60 -9.54 9.91
C SER A 48 8.84 -9.76 11.42
N GLY A 49 8.17 -8.97 12.26
CA GLY A 49 8.39 -8.99 13.70
C GLY A 49 9.69 -8.35 14.15
N ASN A 50 10.33 -7.55 13.31
CA ASN A 50 11.61 -6.91 13.59
C ASN A 50 11.53 -6.02 14.84
N PRO A 51 12.41 -6.20 15.85
CA PRO A 51 12.35 -5.49 17.13
C PRO A 51 12.72 -4.01 17.02
N HIS A 52 13.35 -3.60 15.93
CA HIS A 52 13.73 -2.21 15.69
C HIS A 52 12.55 -1.34 15.26
N LEU A 53 11.47 -1.93 14.71
CA LEU A 53 10.28 -1.20 14.33
C LEU A 53 9.42 -0.85 15.55
N LYS A 54 9.39 0.43 15.91
CA LYS A 54 8.72 0.93 17.14
C LYS A 54 7.33 1.49 16.89
N ALA A 55 7.09 2.09 15.73
CA ALA A 55 5.79 2.64 15.38
C ALA A 55 5.60 2.73 13.85
N ILE A 56 4.36 2.66 13.43
CA ILE A 56 3.96 2.93 12.03
C ILE A 56 2.87 3.99 11.96
N LEU A 57 2.92 4.76 10.88
CA LEU A 57 1.91 5.71 10.48
C LEU A 57 1.45 5.35 9.07
N SER A 58 0.45 4.51 8.98
CA SER A 58 -0.04 3.95 7.74
C SER A 58 -1.22 4.74 7.20
N SER A 59 -1.02 5.42 6.07
CA SER A 59 -2.05 6.23 5.43
C SER A 59 -2.54 5.60 4.14
N VAL A 60 -3.86 5.61 3.91
CA VAL A 60 -4.50 5.14 2.66
C VAL A 60 -3.88 3.83 2.14
N CYS A 61 -3.70 2.87 3.02
CA CYS A 61 -2.90 1.67 2.80
C CYS A 61 -3.51 0.76 1.74
N ALA A 62 -2.68 0.27 0.83
CA ALA A 62 -3.06 -0.84 -0.03
C ALA A 62 -3.16 -2.15 0.77
N GLY A 63 -4.17 -2.95 0.46
CA GLY A 63 -4.42 -4.24 1.10
C GLY A 63 -3.64 -5.40 0.48
N SER A 64 -4.00 -6.60 0.88
CA SER A 64 -3.41 -7.82 0.35
C SER A 64 -3.60 -7.91 -1.16
N ALA A 65 -2.59 -8.41 -1.86
CA ALA A 65 -2.50 -8.35 -3.31
C ALA A 65 -3.63 -9.08 -4.05
N PHE A 66 -4.22 -10.11 -3.47
CA PHE A 66 -5.35 -10.82 -4.05
C PHE A 66 -6.71 -10.32 -3.56
N GLY A 67 -6.76 -9.63 -2.43
CA GLY A 67 -7.99 -9.12 -1.83
C GLY A 67 -8.32 -7.69 -2.24
N ASP A 68 -7.29 -6.90 -2.52
CA ASP A 68 -7.42 -5.47 -2.83
C ASP A 68 -6.80 -5.11 -4.19
N LEU A 69 -5.48 -5.00 -4.28
CA LEU A 69 -4.76 -4.58 -5.49
C LEU A 69 -3.50 -5.43 -5.69
N PRO A 70 -3.28 -6.02 -6.85
CA PRO A 70 -3.93 -5.78 -8.15
C PRO A 70 -5.23 -6.58 -8.41
N ARG A 71 -5.62 -7.50 -7.55
CA ARG A 71 -6.85 -8.28 -7.73
C ARG A 71 -7.87 -7.98 -6.65
N ARG A 72 -9.14 -7.92 -7.04
CA ARG A 72 -10.27 -7.77 -6.12
C ARG A 72 -11.37 -8.75 -6.51
N GLY A 73 -11.70 -9.63 -5.56
CA GLY A 73 -12.70 -10.68 -5.84
C GLY A 73 -12.32 -11.60 -7.01
N GLY A 74 -11.02 -11.86 -7.21
CA GLY A 74 -10.48 -12.65 -8.31
C GLY A 74 -10.29 -11.86 -9.62
N CYS A 75 -10.91 -10.70 -9.78
CA CYS A 75 -10.76 -9.85 -10.97
C CYS A 75 -9.51 -8.99 -10.88
N PHE A 76 -8.79 -8.88 -11.99
CA PHE A 76 -7.69 -7.91 -12.11
C PHE A 76 -8.26 -6.50 -12.28
N THR A 77 -7.82 -5.56 -11.45
CA THR A 77 -8.35 -4.19 -11.46
C THR A 77 -7.70 -3.36 -12.58
N SER A 78 -8.51 -2.70 -13.41
CA SER A 78 -8.02 -1.93 -14.56
C SER A 78 -7.10 -0.78 -14.18
N GLY A 79 -7.32 -0.12 -13.03
CA GLY A 79 -6.41 0.92 -12.52
C GLY A 79 -4.99 0.42 -12.28
N MET A 80 -4.82 -0.87 -11.96
CA MET A 80 -3.50 -1.45 -11.79
C MET A 80 -2.76 -1.72 -13.10
N LEU A 81 -3.45 -1.80 -14.23
CA LEU A 81 -2.78 -1.76 -15.54
C LEU A 81 -2.13 -0.40 -15.77
N ALA A 82 -2.85 0.68 -15.51
CA ALA A 82 -2.33 2.04 -15.65
C ALA A 82 -1.12 2.25 -14.72
N TRP A 83 -1.23 1.82 -13.47
CA TRP A 83 -0.13 1.88 -12.52
C TRP A 83 1.07 1.04 -12.99
N ALA A 84 0.85 -0.19 -13.45
CA ALA A 84 1.91 -1.05 -13.96
C ALA A 84 2.62 -0.44 -15.19
N PHE A 85 1.87 0.22 -16.06
CA PHE A 85 2.45 0.94 -17.21
C PHE A 85 3.35 2.09 -16.74
N ALA A 86 2.93 2.86 -15.72
CA ALA A 86 3.75 3.90 -15.15
C ALA A 86 5.02 3.35 -14.47
N MET A 87 4.94 2.17 -13.87
CA MET A 87 6.03 1.53 -13.14
C MET A 87 6.87 0.57 -13.98
N SER A 88 6.66 0.53 -15.29
CA SER A 88 7.32 -0.40 -16.22
C SER A 88 8.81 -0.12 -16.48
N GLU A 89 9.33 1.00 -15.99
CA GLU A 89 10.73 1.40 -16.13
C GLU A 89 11.37 1.62 -14.74
N LYS A 90 12.68 1.87 -14.71
CA LYS A 90 13.44 2.15 -13.47
C LYS A 90 12.98 3.40 -12.71
N ARG A 91 12.19 4.25 -13.36
CA ARG A 91 11.56 5.43 -12.76
C ARG A 91 10.10 5.47 -13.16
N MET A 92 9.28 6.05 -12.30
CA MET A 92 7.87 6.26 -12.60
C MET A 92 7.67 7.13 -13.84
N ARG A 93 6.85 6.63 -14.75
CA ARG A 93 6.44 7.27 -16.01
C ARG A 93 4.94 7.57 -15.95
N ALA A 94 4.57 8.60 -15.18
CA ALA A 94 3.17 8.99 -15.01
C ALA A 94 2.45 9.30 -16.34
N ASP A 95 3.20 9.75 -17.36
CA ASP A 95 2.70 9.96 -18.72
C ASP A 95 2.10 8.70 -19.35
N ARG A 96 2.55 7.50 -18.96
CA ARG A 96 2.00 6.22 -19.44
C ARG A 96 0.62 5.87 -18.89
N MET A 97 0.19 6.54 -17.83
CA MET A 97 -1.17 6.41 -17.30
C MET A 97 -2.19 7.24 -18.10
N ILE A 98 -1.72 8.27 -18.82
CA ILE A 98 -2.57 9.20 -19.57
C ILE A 98 -2.64 8.69 -21.02
N ARG A 99 -3.75 8.00 -21.36
CA ARG A 99 -3.98 7.39 -22.68
C ARG A 99 -5.42 7.62 -23.10
N ASP A 100 -5.64 7.84 -24.39
CA ASP A 100 -6.98 7.99 -24.97
C ASP A 100 -7.53 6.64 -25.47
N ASP A 101 -6.72 5.58 -25.47
CA ASP A 101 -7.02 4.26 -26.02
C ASP A 101 -7.24 3.18 -24.95
N TRP A 102 -7.60 3.56 -23.72
CA TRP A 102 -7.83 2.58 -22.65
C TRP A 102 -8.89 1.52 -22.99
N ASP A 103 -9.93 1.88 -23.73
CA ASP A 103 -10.96 0.91 -24.14
C ASP A 103 -10.36 -0.18 -25.02
N GLN A 104 -9.48 0.19 -26.00
CA GLN A 104 -8.80 -0.78 -26.84
C GLN A 104 -7.80 -1.63 -26.05
N VAL A 105 -7.08 -1.03 -25.08
CA VAL A 105 -6.16 -1.76 -24.20
C VAL A 105 -6.90 -2.78 -23.35
N LEU A 106 -8.04 -2.41 -22.79
CA LEU A 106 -8.86 -3.29 -21.95
C LEU A 106 -9.53 -4.43 -22.72
N ASP A 107 -9.68 -4.29 -24.04
CA ASP A 107 -10.20 -5.32 -24.93
C ASP A 107 -9.17 -6.34 -25.41
N ILE A 108 -7.87 -6.11 -25.14
CA ILE A 108 -6.80 -7.04 -25.53
C ILE A 108 -6.99 -8.40 -24.86
N ARG A 109 -6.91 -9.46 -25.66
CA ARG A 109 -6.94 -10.86 -25.22
C ARG A 109 -5.84 -11.66 -25.92
N PRO A 110 -5.28 -12.67 -25.24
CA PRO A 110 -5.35 -12.94 -23.80
C PRO A 110 -4.67 -11.82 -22.99
N LEU A 111 -5.03 -11.69 -21.69
CA LEU A 111 -4.64 -10.53 -20.86
C LEU A 111 -3.13 -10.36 -20.71
N GLU A 112 -2.38 -11.45 -20.61
CA GLU A 112 -0.93 -11.43 -20.49
C GLU A 112 -0.21 -10.80 -21.69
N THR A 113 -0.91 -10.65 -22.82
CA THR A 113 -0.35 -9.97 -24.02
C THR A 113 -0.51 -8.44 -23.99
N ILE A 114 -1.21 -7.91 -22.98
CA ILE A 114 -1.47 -6.46 -22.88
C ILE A 114 -0.18 -5.62 -22.90
N PRO A 115 0.86 -5.91 -22.10
CA PRO A 115 2.07 -5.08 -22.09
C PRO A 115 2.70 -4.97 -23.47
N GLN A 116 2.89 -6.11 -24.14
CA GLN A 116 3.52 -6.16 -25.46
C GLN A 116 2.68 -5.45 -26.54
N LYS A 117 1.35 -5.64 -26.52
CA LYS A 117 0.46 -5.04 -27.54
C LYS A 117 0.24 -3.54 -27.33
N ALA A 118 0.19 -3.09 -26.06
CA ALA A 118 -0.12 -1.70 -25.74
C ALA A 118 1.11 -0.80 -25.62
N LEU A 119 2.28 -1.35 -25.25
CA LEU A 119 3.51 -0.60 -25.01
C LEU A 119 4.69 -1.05 -25.89
N GLY A 120 4.58 -2.18 -26.59
CA GLY A 120 5.68 -2.76 -27.37
C GLY A 120 6.80 -3.36 -26.52
N THR A 121 6.58 -3.56 -25.22
CA THR A 121 7.55 -4.13 -24.27
C THR A 121 6.85 -5.00 -23.26
N ASP A 122 7.58 -5.95 -22.69
CA ASP A 122 7.09 -6.74 -21.56
C ASP A 122 7.22 -5.96 -20.24
N ILE A 123 6.35 -6.30 -19.29
CA ILE A 123 6.41 -5.85 -17.91
C ILE A 123 6.37 -7.12 -17.04
N PRO A 124 7.51 -7.67 -16.64
CA PRO A 124 7.59 -8.98 -16.01
C PRO A 124 6.65 -9.16 -14.81
N PHE A 125 6.62 -8.21 -13.88
CA PHE A 125 5.73 -8.32 -12.72
C PHE A 125 4.24 -8.28 -13.08
N LEU A 126 3.87 -7.55 -14.15
CA LEU A 126 2.48 -7.53 -14.62
C LEU A 126 2.11 -8.86 -15.27
N THR A 127 3.01 -9.44 -16.05
CA THR A 127 2.83 -10.78 -16.63
C THR A 127 2.62 -11.82 -15.52
N GLU A 128 3.44 -11.80 -14.46
CA GLU A 128 3.23 -12.64 -13.28
C GLU A 128 1.83 -12.46 -12.67
N TRP A 129 1.41 -11.23 -12.45
CA TRP A 129 0.09 -10.94 -11.89
C TRP A 129 -1.07 -11.42 -12.79
N LEU A 130 -0.92 -11.33 -14.11
CA LEU A 130 -1.97 -11.70 -15.07
C LEU A 130 -2.06 -13.22 -15.25
N THR A 131 -0.94 -13.94 -15.18
CA THR A 131 -0.88 -15.40 -15.36
C THR A 131 -1.25 -16.19 -14.11
N HIS A 132 -1.41 -15.54 -12.95
CA HIS A 132 -1.87 -16.14 -11.70
C HIS A 132 -3.31 -15.70 -11.37
N PRO A 133 -4.36 -16.29 -12.02
CA PRO A 133 -5.74 -15.87 -11.83
C PRO A 133 -6.35 -16.31 -10.50
N ASP A 134 -5.85 -17.41 -9.93
CA ASP A 134 -6.34 -18.01 -8.70
C ASP A 134 -5.44 -17.67 -7.50
N LYS A 135 -5.99 -17.73 -6.29
CA LYS A 135 -5.23 -17.49 -5.06
C LYS A 135 -4.27 -18.65 -4.78
N ASP A 136 -3.03 -18.47 -5.15
CA ASP A 136 -1.94 -19.42 -5.00
C ASP A 136 -0.82 -18.91 -4.07
N GLU A 137 0.35 -19.57 -4.07
CA GLU A 137 1.48 -19.21 -3.21
C GLU A 137 2.08 -17.83 -3.53
N LEU A 138 1.99 -17.37 -4.77
CA LEU A 138 2.41 -16.00 -5.14
C LEU A 138 1.62 -14.97 -4.34
N TRP A 139 0.30 -15.10 -4.31
CA TRP A 139 -0.58 -14.16 -3.62
C TRP A 139 -0.53 -14.28 -2.10
N LYS A 140 -0.32 -15.50 -1.58
CA LYS A 140 -0.11 -15.68 -0.14
C LYS A 140 1.15 -14.99 0.34
N LYS A 141 2.25 -15.15 -0.41
CA LYS A 141 3.52 -14.48 -0.11
C LYS A 141 3.41 -12.96 -0.27
N SER A 142 2.60 -12.49 -1.23
CA SER A 142 2.28 -11.08 -1.44
C SER A 142 1.19 -10.54 -0.51
N SER A 143 0.98 -11.13 0.66
CA SER A 143 -0.01 -10.72 1.64
C SER A 143 0.62 -10.53 3.01
N TRP A 144 0.86 -9.27 3.40
CA TRP A 144 1.37 -8.98 4.74
C TRP A 144 0.45 -9.54 5.83
N LYS A 145 -0.87 -9.55 5.60
CA LYS A 145 -1.85 -10.06 6.57
C LYS A 145 -1.69 -11.57 6.81
N GLU A 146 -1.48 -12.37 5.77
CA GLU A 146 -1.27 -13.81 5.89
C GLU A 146 0.10 -14.15 6.47
N ARG A 147 1.07 -13.27 6.30
CA ARG A 147 2.43 -13.42 6.82
C ARG A 147 2.60 -12.88 8.24
N TYR A 148 1.64 -12.15 8.76
CA TYR A 148 1.72 -11.54 10.08
C TYR A 148 1.70 -12.61 11.16
N GLN A 149 2.78 -12.73 11.95
CA GLN A 149 2.94 -13.78 12.96
C GLN A 149 3.02 -13.25 14.40
N GLY A 150 2.78 -11.94 14.60
CA GLY A 150 3.11 -11.68 15.85
C GLY A 150 2.87 -10.44 16.68
N ALA A 151 3.92 -9.77 17.08
CA ALA A 151 3.86 -8.69 18.04
C ALA A 151 3.09 -7.47 17.52
N SER A 152 2.34 -6.81 18.36
CA SER A 152 1.71 -5.54 18.01
C SER A 152 2.78 -4.46 17.85
N VAL A 153 2.77 -3.77 16.72
CA VAL A 153 3.57 -2.57 16.48
C VAL A 153 2.64 -1.36 16.59
N PRO A 154 2.94 -0.36 17.45
CA PRO A 154 2.10 0.83 17.56
C PRO A 154 1.74 1.43 16.20
N ALA A 155 0.43 1.55 15.90
CA ALA A 155 -0.06 1.92 14.57
C ALA A 155 -1.04 3.09 14.61
N LEU A 156 -0.73 4.17 13.90
CA LEU A 156 -1.69 5.21 13.54
C LEU A 156 -2.18 4.95 12.10
N ILE A 157 -3.47 4.64 11.96
CA ILE A 157 -4.10 4.29 10.70
C ILE A 157 -4.92 5.47 10.20
N LEU A 158 -4.55 6.03 9.06
CA LEU A 158 -5.23 7.16 8.45
C LEU A 158 -5.83 6.75 7.11
N SER A 159 -7.09 7.09 6.86
CA SER A 159 -7.69 6.87 5.55
C SER A 159 -8.95 7.71 5.35
N GLY A 160 -9.61 7.52 4.24
CA GLY A 160 -10.87 8.15 3.91
C GLY A 160 -11.98 7.14 3.63
N TRP A 161 -13.21 7.54 3.91
CA TRP A 161 -14.39 6.73 3.58
C TRP A 161 -14.58 6.49 2.08
N PHE A 162 -13.92 7.30 1.24
CA PHE A 162 -13.99 7.23 -0.22
C PHE A 162 -12.64 6.83 -0.85
N ASP A 163 -11.75 6.26 -0.05
CA ASP A 163 -10.49 5.71 -0.53
C ASP A 163 -10.76 4.43 -1.33
N ASP A 164 -10.23 4.35 -2.53
CA ASP A 164 -10.32 3.16 -3.40
C ASP A 164 -9.47 1.99 -2.90
N ASN A 165 -8.47 2.25 -2.04
CA ASN A 165 -7.71 1.24 -1.29
C ASN A 165 -8.33 0.94 0.09
N GLY A 166 -9.60 1.16 0.28
CA GLY A 166 -10.28 0.96 1.57
C GLY A 166 -10.18 -0.45 2.14
N MET A 167 -9.93 -1.46 1.30
CA MET A 167 -9.70 -2.83 1.76
C MET A 167 -8.43 -2.95 2.61
N GLY A 168 -7.34 -2.26 2.26
CA GLY A 168 -6.12 -2.27 3.06
C GLY A 168 -6.32 -1.66 4.44
N THR A 169 -7.03 -0.55 4.52
CA THR A 169 -7.44 0.04 5.80
C THR A 169 -8.30 -0.92 6.62
N THR A 170 -9.26 -1.60 5.99
CA THR A 170 -10.13 -2.59 6.65
C THR A 170 -9.33 -3.79 7.15
N GLU A 171 -8.39 -4.30 6.36
CA GLU A 171 -7.49 -5.38 6.76
C GLU A 171 -6.62 -4.98 7.96
N ALA A 172 -6.10 -3.76 7.97
CA ALA A 172 -5.32 -3.22 9.08
C ALA A 172 -6.16 -3.11 10.36
N LEU A 173 -7.39 -2.58 10.27
CA LEU A 173 -8.31 -2.49 11.39
C LEU A 173 -8.71 -3.88 11.93
N ASP A 174 -8.93 -4.85 11.06
CA ASP A 174 -9.21 -6.24 11.45
C ASP A 174 -8.04 -6.88 12.20
N LEU A 175 -6.81 -6.57 11.80
CA LEU A 175 -5.62 -7.04 12.50
C LEU A 175 -5.49 -6.41 13.89
N VAL A 176 -5.56 -5.08 13.98
CA VAL A 176 -5.26 -4.35 15.23
C VAL A 176 -6.37 -4.38 16.27
N LYS A 177 -7.60 -4.76 15.91
CA LYS A 177 -8.76 -4.73 16.83
C LYS A 177 -8.55 -5.50 18.15
N ASN A 178 -7.68 -6.51 18.13
CA ASN A 178 -7.36 -7.34 19.27
C ASN A 178 -6.04 -6.95 19.97
N TRP A 179 -5.38 -5.91 19.50
CA TRP A 179 -4.13 -5.43 20.10
C TRP A 179 -4.38 -4.70 21.42
N PRO A 180 -3.36 -4.53 22.27
CA PRO A 180 -3.50 -3.81 23.52
C PRO A 180 -4.06 -2.40 23.33
N LYS A 181 -4.88 -1.94 24.27
CA LYS A 181 -5.43 -0.58 24.24
C LYS A 181 -4.29 0.44 24.25
N GLY A 182 -4.40 1.45 23.39
CA GLY A 182 -3.41 2.53 23.29
C GLY A 182 -2.30 2.26 22.26
N THR A 183 -2.16 1.03 21.77
CA THR A 183 -1.16 0.71 20.73
C THR A 183 -1.65 0.98 19.32
N TRP A 184 -2.87 1.36 19.12
CA TRP A 184 -3.37 1.77 17.82
C TRP A 184 -4.46 2.84 17.92
N LYS A 185 -4.52 3.65 16.90
CA LYS A 185 -5.59 4.63 16.65
C LYS A 185 -5.91 4.70 15.17
N THR A 186 -7.12 5.16 14.86
CA THR A 186 -7.52 5.40 13.48
C THR A 186 -8.19 6.76 13.33
N ILE A 187 -7.97 7.38 12.18
CA ILE A 187 -8.66 8.59 11.75
C ILE A 187 -9.17 8.33 10.35
N LEU A 188 -10.50 8.32 10.19
CA LEU A 188 -11.18 8.17 8.90
C LEU A 188 -11.90 9.48 8.59
N GLY A 189 -11.39 10.18 7.58
CA GLY A 189 -12.02 11.42 7.10
C GLY A 189 -12.93 11.16 5.90
N PRO A 190 -13.65 12.19 5.44
CA PRO A 190 -14.44 12.12 4.21
C PRO A 190 -13.54 12.34 2.98
N TRP A 191 -12.46 11.55 2.86
CA TRP A 191 -11.40 11.73 1.87
C TRP A 191 -11.35 10.56 0.89
N LYS A 192 -10.74 10.82 -0.27
CA LYS A 192 -10.33 9.82 -1.27
C LYS A 192 -8.89 9.33 -0.98
N HIS A 193 -8.28 8.66 -1.95
CA HIS A 193 -6.91 8.14 -1.86
C HIS A 193 -5.82 9.22 -1.63
N SER A 194 -6.10 10.48 -2.00
CA SER A 194 -5.24 11.62 -1.69
C SER A 194 -5.18 11.99 -0.18
N GLY A 195 -6.01 11.33 0.66
CA GLY A 195 -6.03 11.56 2.10
C GLY A 195 -6.62 12.92 2.47
N ASN A 196 -6.06 13.56 3.49
CA ASN A 196 -6.50 14.86 4.02
C ASN A 196 -6.24 16.04 3.06
N ALA A 197 -6.40 15.84 1.78
CA ALA A 197 -6.24 16.87 0.75
C ALA A 197 -7.54 17.18 0.00
N ASP A 198 -8.57 16.32 0.15
CA ASP A 198 -9.80 16.41 -0.60
C ASP A 198 -10.98 16.85 0.25
N TYR A 199 -11.75 17.79 -0.25
CA TYR A 199 -13.07 18.16 0.28
C TYR A 199 -14.12 18.22 -0.84
N ASP A 200 -13.74 17.84 -2.04
CA ASP A 200 -14.61 17.75 -3.21
C ASP A 200 -14.49 16.34 -3.82
N LEU A 201 -15.62 15.63 -3.85
CA LEU A 201 -15.73 14.29 -4.39
C LEU A 201 -16.44 14.31 -5.76
N HIS A 202 -16.20 15.33 -6.55
CA HIS A 202 -16.81 15.63 -7.86
C HIS A 202 -18.30 15.99 -7.79
N HIS A 203 -19.16 15.08 -7.33
CA HIS A 203 -20.61 15.29 -7.21
C HIS A 203 -21.06 15.63 -5.79
N VAL A 204 -20.15 15.56 -4.82
CA VAL A 204 -20.43 15.85 -3.42
C VAL A 204 -19.36 16.78 -2.86
N PHE A 205 -19.75 18.02 -2.59
CA PHE A 205 -18.88 18.98 -1.92
C PHE A 205 -19.01 18.81 -0.41
N MET A 206 -17.93 18.38 0.25
CA MET A 206 -17.90 18.10 1.69
C MET A 206 -17.64 19.35 2.54
N GLY A 207 -17.19 20.42 1.90
CA GLY A 207 -16.82 21.66 2.59
C GLY A 207 -15.39 21.62 3.16
N LYS A 208 -14.86 22.81 3.43
CA LYS A 208 -13.47 22.96 3.92
C LYS A 208 -13.25 22.32 5.30
N ASP A 209 -14.30 22.18 6.10
CA ASP A 209 -14.24 21.54 7.42
C ASP A 209 -13.99 20.02 7.32
N ALA A 210 -14.04 19.46 6.11
CA ALA A 210 -13.59 18.08 5.86
C ALA A 210 -12.08 17.90 6.04
N LEU A 211 -11.29 18.97 5.96
CA LEU A 211 -9.84 18.92 6.18
C LEU A 211 -9.50 19.11 7.65
N ARG A 212 -8.54 18.32 8.13
CA ARG A 212 -7.97 18.44 9.47
C ARG A 212 -6.61 19.13 9.40
N TYR A 213 -6.54 20.36 9.86
CA TYR A 213 -5.30 21.16 9.83
C TYR A 213 -4.30 20.78 10.94
N ASP A 214 -4.74 20.01 11.93
CA ASP A 214 -3.92 19.51 13.04
C ASP A 214 -3.32 18.11 12.79
N LEU A 215 -3.58 17.50 11.63
CA LEU A 215 -3.26 16.10 11.39
C LEU A 215 -1.75 15.83 11.44
N ASP A 216 -0.94 16.72 10.89
CA ASP A 216 0.52 16.59 10.92
C ASP A 216 1.06 16.60 12.35
N LEU A 217 0.50 17.48 13.21
CA LEU A 217 0.85 17.52 14.63
C LEU A 217 0.46 16.19 15.32
N VAL A 218 -0.73 15.66 15.05
CA VAL A 218 -1.17 14.36 15.59
C VAL A 218 -0.22 13.25 15.17
N CYS A 219 0.20 13.25 13.91
CA CYS A 219 1.18 12.28 13.37
C CYS A 219 2.53 12.38 14.08
N MET A 220 3.06 13.59 14.25
CA MET A 220 4.32 13.82 14.96
C MET A 220 4.24 13.38 16.43
N LEU A 221 3.20 13.74 17.14
CA LEU A 221 2.99 13.34 18.53
C LEU A 221 2.83 11.82 18.69
N TRP A 222 2.25 11.14 17.69
CA TRP A 222 2.17 9.69 17.67
C TRP A 222 3.57 9.06 17.60
N LEU A 223 4.40 9.50 16.66
CA LEU A 223 5.75 8.97 16.49
C LEU A 223 6.63 9.28 17.70
N GLU A 224 6.57 10.52 18.22
CA GLU A 224 7.34 10.95 19.41
C GLU A 224 6.99 10.12 20.66
N HIS A 225 5.72 9.68 20.76
CA HIS A 225 5.28 8.89 21.93
C HIS A 225 5.89 7.47 21.97
N PHE A 226 6.26 6.92 20.81
CA PHE A 226 6.75 5.54 20.69
C PHE A 226 8.24 5.42 20.33
N LEU A 227 8.88 6.53 19.98
CA LEU A 227 10.33 6.64 19.80
C LEU A 227 11.00 7.21 21.05
#